data_6cf4a438423e9558b26980382a7775bb
#
_entry.id   6cf4a438423e9558b26980382a7775bb
#
_cell.length_a   1.000
_cell.length_b   1.000
_cell.length_c   1.000
_cell.angle_alpha   90.00
_cell.angle_beta   90.00
_cell.angle_gamma   90.00
#
_symmetry.space_group_name_H-M   'P 1'
#
loop_
_entity.id
_entity.type
_entity.pdbx_description
1 polymer ?
#
loop_
_entity_poly.entity_id
_entity_poly.type
_entity_poly.pdbx_seq_one_letter_code
_entity_poly.pdbx_strand_id
1 'polypeptide(L)'
;MLKKIIYILFVVGGILLAVYFLQPVKKGSALDGITKYEIVEDWLHLPAGLVLGNPTGIALDADQHIVVFHRADRRWPLVGPMPGTPIQHTTILVIHKETGELIKSWGANIFIMPHGLKVDKENNIWLTDVGLQQVFKFDPDGKLLMTVGEARIAGNDRTHFDMPTDIAIEADGSFYVSDGYGNSRIVKFSPAGKYLFEFGKKGTGTGEFEIPHGISLDSTGNLYVADRENERIQVFDSLGKFKTQYANESFGAICAVAFDKHQSKLFAVDEYNFLKLRHRGSDIFVFDKKGKVQTRFGRSGDYTGPVCWYHDLAIDEEENIFVGDILNNTIVKFKKQSSK
;
A
#
# COMPACT_ATOMS: atom_id res chain seq x y z
N MET A 1 32.01 23.56 24.15
CA MET A 1 30.70 24.17 24.00
C MET A 1 29.80 23.42 22.95
N LEU A 2 30.34 23.11 21.78
CA LEU A 2 29.59 22.44 20.72
C LEU A 2 28.99 21.07 21.10
N LYS A 3 29.75 20.20 21.81
CA LYS A 3 29.28 18.90 22.30
C LYS A 3 28.11 18.97 23.29
N LYS A 4 28.06 20.02 24.14
CA LYS A 4 26.93 20.23 25.06
C LYS A 4 25.67 20.70 24.32
N ILE A 5 25.81 21.49 23.24
CA ILE A 5 24.71 21.97 22.44
C ILE A 5 24.08 20.79 21.64
N ILE A 6 24.92 19.91 21.09
CA ILE A 6 24.42 18.71 20.38
C ILE A 6 23.69 17.77 21.35
N TYR A 7 24.19 17.57 22.58
CA TYR A 7 23.53 16.74 23.58
C TYR A 7 22.18 17.31 24.04
N ILE A 8 22.09 18.63 24.19
CA ILE A 8 20.84 19.34 24.54
C ILE A 8 19.82 19.22 23.39
N LEU A 9 20.25 19.35 22.13
CA LEU A 9 19.39 19.17 20.97
C LEU A 9 18.86 17.72 20.85
N PHE A 10 19.68 16.72 21.18
CA PHE A 10 19.24 15.32 21.20
C PHE A 10 18.26 15.03 22.36
N VAL A 11 18.49 15.59 23.54
CA VAL A 11 17.60 15.42 24.70
C VAL A 11 16.27 16.15 24.46
N VAL A 12 16.31 17.37 23.95
CA VAL A 12 15.08 18.15 23.61
C VAL A 12 14.33 17.49 22.46
N GLY A 13 15.02 17.01 21.42
CA GLY A 13 14.41 16.23 20.33
C GLY A 13 13.79 14.93 20.81
N GLY A 14 14.47 14.19 21.70
CA GLY A 14 13.93 12.97 22.30
C GLY A 14 12.72 13.22 23.22
N ILE A 15 12.73 14.30 24.00
CA ILE A 15 11.60 14.69 24.85
C ILE A 15 10.42 15.15 23.98
N LEU A 16 10.65 15.94 22.95
CA LEU A 16 9.60 16.37 21.99
C LEU A 16 9.00 15.16 21.27
N LEU A 17 9.82 14.20 20.86
CA LEU A 17 9.36 12.96 20.25
C LEU A 17 8.53 12.13 21.24
N ALA A 18 8.99 11.97 22.48
CA ALA A 18 8.27 11.24 23.52
C ALA A 18 6.95 11.92 23.89
N VAL A 19 6.95 13.24 24.06
CA VAL A 19 5.71 14.02 24.32
C VAL A 19 4.75 13.92 23.14
N TYR A 20 5.24 13.91 21.92
CA TYR A 20 4.44 13.75 20.71
C TYR A 20 3.76 12.37 20.67
N PHE A 21 4.48 11.29 20.97
CA PHE A 21 3.93 9.92 21.02
C PHE A 21 2.99 9.68 22.21
N LEU A 22 3.11 10.47 23.27
CA LEU A 22 2.25 10.40 24.47
C LEU A 22 1.01 11.30 24.39
N GLN A 23 0.89 12.15 23.36
CA GLN A 23 -0.33 12.95 23.22
C GLN A 23 -1.52 12.07 22.84
N PRO A 24 -2.68 12.22 23.51
CA PRO A 24 -3.88 11.52 23.07
C PRO A 24 -4.20 11.93 21.62
N VAL A 25 -4.50 10.94 20.80
CA VAL A 25 -5.00 11.18 19.42
C VAL A 25 -6.20 12.12 19.55
N LYS A 26 -6.13 13.34 19.02
CA LYS A 26 -7.31 14.19 18.94
C LYS A 26 -8.35 13.43 18.14
N LYS A 27 -9.51 13.14 18.73
CA LYS A 27 -10.66 12.64 17.99
C LYS A 27 -10.91 13.62 16.84
N GLY A 28 -10.63 13.19 15.62
CA GLY A 28 -11.09 13.91 14.45
C GLY A 28 -12.62 13.86 14.46
N SER A 29 -13.29 14.89 13.97
CA SER A 29 -14.72 14.80 13.72
C SER A 29 -14.90 13.68 12.68
N ALA A 30 -15.50 12.56 13.09
CA ALA A 30 -16.01 11.61 12.11
C ALA A 30 -16.90 12.43 11.17
N LEU A 31 -16.65 12.32 9.86
CA LEU A 31 -17.72 12.69 8.95
C LEU A 31 -18.83 11.70 9.28
N ASP A 32 -19.99 12.20 9.71
CA ASP A 32 -21.18 11.37 9.94
C ASP A 32 -21.53 10.67 8.62
N GLY A 33 -20.77 9.61 8.32
CA GLY A 33 -20.88 8.84 7.10
C GLY A 33 -22.10 7.92 7.22
N ILE A 34 -22.80 7.78 6.11
CA ILE A 34 -23.96 6.89 5.98
C ILE A 34 -23.55 5.42 6.23
N THR A 35 -22.29 5.07 6.07
CA THR A 35 -21.76 3.70 6.23
C THR A 35 -20.80 3.64 7.40
N LYS A 36 -21.07 2.77 8.36
CA LYS A 36 -20.18 2.50 9.49
C LYS A 36 -19.36 1.25 9.24
N TYR A 37 -18.13 1.25 9.73
CA TYR A 37 -17.23 0.12 9.75
C TYR A 37 -16.80 -0.17 11.19
N GLU A 38 -16.75 -1.45 11.54
CA GLU A 38 -16.31 -1.90 12.86
C GLU A 38 -15.16 -2.89 12.71
N ILE A 39 -14.17 -2.79 13.58
CA ILE A 39 -13.06 -3.74 13.62
C ILE A 39 -13.59 -5.09 14.09
N VAL A 40 -13.17 -6.15 13.39
CA VAL A 40 -13.39 -7.52 13.84
C VAL A 40 -12.19 -7.89 14.71
N GLU A 41 -12.39 -7.81 16.03
CA GLU A 41 -11.35 -8.13 17.01
C GLU A 41 -10.94 -9.61 16.88
N ASP A 42 -9.67 -9.88 17.14
CA ASP A 42 -9.11 -11.24 17.15
C ASP A 42 -9.42 -12.06 15.87
N TRP A 43 -9.59 -11.37 14.71
CA TRP A 43 -9.89 -12.06 13.45
C TRP A 43 -8.72 -12.89 12.94
N LEU A 44 -7.48 -12.41 13.05
CA LEU A 44 -6.31 -13.03 12.45
C LEU A 44 -5.77 -14.19 13.31
N HIS A 45 -5.82 -15.42 12.78
CA HIS A 45 -5.35 -16.62 13.45
C HIS A 45 -4.17 -17.25 12.70
N LEU A 46 -2.96 -16.96 13.12
CA LEU A 46 -1.75 -17.51 12.52
C LEU A 46 -1.14 -18.61 13.40
N PRO A 47 -0.58 -19.67 12.80
CA PRO A 47 0.09 -20.73 13.54
C PRO A 47 1.24 -20.22 14.39
N ALA A 48 1.45 -20.82 15.55
CA ALA A 48 2.59 -20.52 16.40
C ALA A 48 3.90 -20.71 15.63
N GLY A 49 4.80 -19.73 15.75
CA GLY A 49 6.10 -19.74 15.08
C GLY A 49 6.11 -19.12 13.68
N LEU A 50 4.97 -18.78 13.09
CA LEU A 50 4.94 -17.99 11.87
C LEU A 50 5.30 -16.53 12.19
N VAL A 51 6.26 -15.99 11.46
CA VAL A 51 6.71 -14.60 11.63
C VAL A 51 5.96 -13.71 10.64
N LEU A 52 4.92 -13.01 11.10
CA LEU A 52 4.28 -11.94 10.34
C LEU A 52 5.03 -10.62 10.59
N GLY A 53 5.68 -10.11 9.56
CA GLY A 53 6.29 -8.76 9.59
C GLY A 53 5.39 -7.74 8.91
N ASN A 54 5.97 -6.62 8.46
CA ASN A 54 5.21 -5.57 7.80
C ASN A 54 4.37 -6.14 6.62
N PRO A 55 3.04 -6.20 6.69
CA PRO A 55 2.17 -6.59 5.57
C PRO A 55 2.06 -5.40 4.61
N THR A 56 2.78 -5.47 3.50
CA THR A 56 2.92 -4.34 2.56
C THR A 56 2.01 -4.44 1.36
N GLY A 57 1.55 -5.64 1.00
CA GLY A 57 0.60 -5.85 -0.07
C GLY A 57 -0.54 -6.76 0.38
N ILE A 58 -1.78 -6.40 0.04
CA ILE A 58 -2.99 -7.17 0.36
C ILE A 58 -3.89 -7.21 -0.86
N ALA A 59 -4.35 -8.41 -1.23
CA ALA A 59 -5.33 -8.61 -2.30
C ALA A 59 -6.29 -9.75 -1.96
N LEU A 60 -7.37 -9.86 -2.71
CA LEU A 60 -8.25 -11.02 -2.72
C LEU A 60 -7.90 -11.93 -3.90
N ASP A 61 -7.89 -13.23 -3.67
CA ASP A 61 -7.81 -14.22 -4.75
C ASP A 61 -9.22 -14.53 -5.32
N ALA A 62 -9.29 -15.40 -6.32
CA ALA A 62 -10.56 -15.77 -6.95
C ALA A 62 -11.53 -16.48 -5.99
N ASP A 63 -11.02 -17.14 -4.97
CA ASP A 63 -11.81 -17.82 -3.93
C ASP A 63 -12.16 -16.88 -2.77
N GLN A 64 -11.85 -15.59 -2.90
CA GLN A 64 -12.04 -14.57 -1.87
C GLN A 64 -11.18 -14.78 -0.61
N HIS A 65 -10.07 -15.49 -0.71
CA HIS A 65 -9.08 -15.53 0.35
C HIS A 65 -8.22 -14.26 0.35
N ILE A 66 -7.70 -13.91 1.51
CA ILE A 66 -6.79 -12.78 1.63
C ILE A 66 -5.37 -13.22 1.32
N VAL A 67 -4.81 -12.70 0.22
CA VAL A 67 -3.40 -12.88 -0.11
C VAL A 67 -2.62 -11.72 0.48
N VAL A 68 -1.55 -12.03 1.20
CA VAL A 68 -0.71 -11.06 1.90
C VAL A 68 0.74 -11.18 1.47
N PHE A 69 1.36 -10.07 1.09
CA PHE A 69 2.79 -9.99 0.90
C PHE A 69 3.41 -9.23 2.06
N HIS A 70 4.34 -9.85 2.78
CA HIS A 70 4.89 -9.29 4.00
C HIS A 70 6.40 -9.48 4.10
N ARG A 71 7.01 -8.73 5.00
CA ARG A 71 8.47 -8.67 5.17
C ARG A 71 9.01 -9.65 6.22
N ALA A 72 8.18 -10.47 6.84
CA ALA A 72 8.56 -11.37 7.93
C ALA A 72 9.41 -10.64 8.99
N ASP A 73 10.63 -11.09 9.23
CA ASP A 73 11.57 -10.46 10.16
C ASP A 73 12.32 -9.25 9.59
N ARG A 74 12.15 -8.95 8.28
CA ARG A 74 12.82 -7.85 7.60
C ARG A 74 12.23 -6.50 7.97
N ARG A 75 13.12 -5.53 8.23
CA ARG A 75 12.75 -4.12 8.46
C ARG A 75 13.30 -3.22 7.37
N TRP A 76 12.58 -2.15 7.06
CA TRP A 76 13.07 -1.11 6.17
C TRP A 76 14.30 -0.46 6.80
N PRO A 77 15.43 -0.33 6.09
CA PRO A 77 16.62 0.31 6.64
C PRO A 77 16.37 1.80 6.83
N LEU A 78 16.52 2.30 8.05
CA LEU A 78 16.43 3.74 8.33
C LEU A 78 17.65 4.50 7.78
N VAL A 79 18.80 3.83 7.70
CA VAL A 79 20.06 4.37 7.18
C VAL A 79 20.81 3.23 6.50
N GLY A 80 21.48 3.55 5.39
CA GLY A 80 22.28 2.59 4.65
C GLY A 80 21.55 1.92 3.46
N PRO A 81 22.22 1.02 2.75
CA PRO A 81 21.66 0.38 1.56
C PRO A 81 20.60 -0.67 1.91
N MET A 82 19.80 -1.04 0.91
CA MET A 82 18.90 -2.19 1.01
C MET A 82 19.69 -3.47 1.35
N PRO A 83 19.09 -4.38 2.14
CA PRO A 83 19.72 -5.67 2.45
C PRO A 83 20.06 -6.45 1.18
N GLY A 84 21.14 -7.22 1.26
CA GLY A 84 21.65 -7.98 0.11
C GLY A 84 21.19 -9.42 0.03
N THR A 85 20.49 -9.93 1.05
CA THR A 85 20.11 -11.36 1.14
C THR A 85 18.60 -11.53 1.15
N PRO A 86 18.05 -12.59 0.55
CA PRO A 86 16.64 -12.91 0.64
C PRO A 86 16.18 -13.19 2.07
N ILE A 87 14.88 -12.95 2.32
CA ILE A 87 14.19 -13.29 3.55
C ILE A 87 14.07 -14.83 3.63
N GLN A 88 14.51 -15.43 4.75
CA GLN A 88 14.49 -16.87 4.91
C GLN A 88 13.11 -17.45 5.25
N HIS A 89 12.23 -16.63 5.83
CA HIS A 89 10.85 -16.97 6.14
C HIS A 89 9.93 -16.85 4.91
N THR A 90 8.77 -17.48 4.97
CA THR A 90 7.71 -17.26 3.97
C THR A 90 7.30 -15.78 3.95
N THR A 91 7.02 -15.26 2.77
CA THR A 91 6.67 -13.85 2.54
C THR A 91 5.29 -13.67 1.94
N ILE A 92 4.66 -14.76 1.48
CA ILE A 92 3.28 -14.77 1.01
C ILE A 92 2.45 -15.67 1.92
N LEU A 93 1.31 -15.14 2.39
CA LEU A 93 0.31 -15.88 3.13
C LEU A 93 -1.00 -15.85 2.35
N VAL A 94 -1.74 -16.94 2.37
CA VAL A 94 -3.13 -17.02 1.92
C VAL A 94 -3.98 -17.36 3.13
N ILE A 95 -4.95 -16.50 3.45
CA ILE A 95 -5.71 -16.52 4.70
C ILE A 95 -7.19 -16.59 4.37
N HIS A 96 -7.92 -17.43 5.07
CA HIS A 96 -9.37 -17.56 4.92
C HIS A 96 -10.07 -16.28 5.43
N LYS A 97 -10.82 -15.59 4.56
CA LYS A 97 -11.34 -14.24 4.85
C LYS A 97 -12.32 -14.19 6.04
N GLU A 98 -13.05 -15.28 6.32
CA GLU A 98 -14.01 -15.27 7.42
C GLU A 98 -13.38 -15.70 8.75
N THR A 99 -12.55 -16.75 8.72
CA THR A 99 -11.97 -17.30 9.96
C THR A 99 -10.64 -16.69 10.34
N GLY A 100 -9.93 -16.03 9.40
CA GLY A 100 -8.58 -15.50 9.63
C GLY A 100 -7.49 -16.57 9.74
N GLU A 101 -7.82 -17.83 9.45
CA GLU A 101 -6.89 -18.95 9.52
C GLU A 101 -6.00 -19.01 8.29
N LEU A 102 -4.74 -19.38 8.49
CA LEU A 102 -3.79 -19.61 7.41
C LEU A 102 -4.18 -20.84 6.58
N ILE A 103 -4.34 -20.66 5.26
CA ILE A 103 -4.57 -21.76 4.30
C ILE A 103 -3.25 -22.29 3.78
N LYS A 104 -2.38 -21.42 3.28
CA LYS A 104 -1.04 -21.76 2.79
C LYS A 104 -0.07 -20.59 2.91
N SER A 105 1.23 -20.90 2.87
CA SER A 105 2.28 -19.87 2.82
C SER A 105 3.44 -20.34 1.96
N TRP A 106 4.14 -19.40 1.30
CA TRP A 106 5.29 -19.64 0.46
C TRP A 106 6.17 -18.41 0.30
N GLY A 107 7.18 -18.43 -0.57
CA GLY A 107 8.03 -17.30 -0.89
C GLY A 107 9.27 -17.15 -0.01
N ALA A 108 9.64 -18.18 0.76
CA ALA A 108 10.91 -18.20 1.49
C ALA A 108 12.11 -18.21 0.53
N ASN A 109 13.15 -17.45 0.86
CA ASN A 109 14.39 -17.33 0.09
C ASN A 109 14.24 -16.75 -1.34
N ILE A 110 13.15 -16.02 -1.61
CA ILE A 110 12.91 -15.40 -2.92
C ILE A 110 13.10 -13.89 -2.84
N PHE A 111 12.46 -13.23 -1.90
CA PHE A 111 12.34 -11.77 -1.84
C PHE A 111 13.31 -11.11 -0.85
N ILE A 112 13.69 -9.88 -1.16
CA ILE A 112 14.58 -9.07 -0.31
C ILE A 112 13.79 -8.04 0.49
N MET A 113 12.91 -7.29 -0.19
CA MET A 113 12.12 -6.23 0.42
C MET A 113 10.73 -6.15 -0.24
N PRO A 114 9.81 -7.03 0.18
CA PRO A 114 8.42 -7.06 -0.27
C PRO A 114 7.73 -5.70 -0.27
N HIS A 115 6.92 -5.40 -1.33
CA HIS A 115 6.18 -4.15 -1.39
C HIS A 115 4.75 -4.30 -1.93
N GLY A 116 4.49 -4.15 -3.22
CA GLY A 116 3.16 -4.22 -3.80
C GLY A 116 2.70 -5.64 -4.10
N LEU A 117 1.38 -5.87 -4.05
CA LEU A 117 0.73 -7.11 -4.43
C LEU A 117 -0.59 -6.85 -5.14
N LYS A 118 -0.81 -7.54 -6.26
CA LYS A 118 -2.12 -7.63 -6.94
C LYS A 118 -2.39 -9.05 -7.38
N VAL A 119 -3.67 -9.39 -7.55
CA VAL A 119 -4.11 -10.66 -8.14
C VAL A 119 -4.85 -10.33 -9.44
N ASP A 120 -4.48 -11.02 -10.54
CA ASP A 120 -5.15 -10.85 -11.83
C ASP A 120 -6.41 -11.74 -11.97
N LYS A 121 -7.15 -11.57 -13.06
CA LYS A 121 -8.39 -12.33 -13.30
C LYS A 121 -8.16 -13.83 -13.55
N GLU A 122 -6.94 -14.24 -13.90
CA GLU A 122 -6.51 -15.63 -13.98
C GLU A 122 -6.01 -16.18 -12.65
N ASN A 123 -6.18 -15.42 -11.55
CA ASN A 123 -5.71 -15.73 -10.19
C ASN A 123 -4.19 -15.76 -10.03
N ASN A 124 -3.42 -15.17 -10.96
CA ASN A 124 -1.98 -15.05 -10.79
C ASN A 124 -1.65 -13.92 -9.81
N ILE A 125 -0.59 -14.12 -9.06
CA ILE A 125 -0.12 -13.22 -8.02
C ILE A 125 1.01 -12.37 -8.59
N TRP A 126 0.80 -11.06 -8.59
CA TRP A 126 1.79 -10.08 -9.06
C TRP A 126 2.39 -9.35 -7.87
N LEU A 127 3.72 -9.22 -7.86
CA LEU A 127 4.48 -8.72 -6.73
C LEU A 127 5.54 -7.72 -7.18
N THR A 128 5.78 -6.69 -6.39
CA THR A 128 6.97 -5.84 -6.51
C THR A 128 7.92 -6.09 -5.34
N ASP A 129 9.21 -6.13 -5.61
CA ASP A 129 10.23 -6.16 -4.58
C ASP A 129 11.20 -4.99 -4.77
N VAL A 130 11.19 -4.05 -3.85
CA VAL A 130 12.03 -2.84 -3.95
C VAL A 130 13.51 -3.11 -3.74
N GLY A 131 13.86 -4.20 -3.05
CA GLY A 131 15.26 -4.61 -2.87
C GLY A 131 15.82 -5.35 -4.08
N LEU A 132 14.97 -6.08 -4.80
CA LEU A 132 15.32 -6.76 -6.05
C LEU A 132 15.20 -5.85 -7.27
N GLN A 133 14.52 -4.71 -7.17
CA GLN A 133 14.26 -3.80 -8.29
C GLN A 133 13.40 -4.45 -9.38
N GLN A 134 12.49 -5.36 -9.00
CA GLN A 134 11.78 -6.23 -9.94
C GLN A 134 10.30 -6.32 -9.67
N VAL A 135 9.57 -6.66 -10.75
CA VAL A 135 8.17 -7.09 -10.74
C VAL A 135 8.11 -8.56 -11.09
N PHE A 136 7.28 -9.31 -10.39
CA PHE A 136 7.12 -10.74 -10.57
C PHE A 136 5.66 -11.09 -10.84
N LYS A 137 5.42 -12.12 -11.65
CA LYS A 137 4.14 -12.80 -11.79
C LYS A 137 4.32 -14.26 -11.45
N PHE A 138 3.51 -14.77 -10.52
CA PHE A 138 3.46 -16.17 -10.13
C PHE A 138 2.07 -16.72 -10.41
N ASP A 139 1.97 -18.05 -10.64
CA ASP A 139 0.67 -18.71 -10.57
C ASP A 139 0.19 -18.83 -9.10
N PRO A 140 -1.05 -19.28 -8.86
CA PRO A 140 -1.58 -19.41 -7.50
C PRO A 140 -0.78 -20.39 -6.61
N ASP A 141 -0.02 -21.30 -7.21
CA ASP A 141 0.79 -22.29 -6.49
C ASP A 141 2.23 -21.84 -6.23
N GLY A 142 2.57 -20.60 -6.63
CA GLY A 142 3.88 -20.00 -6.39
C GLY A 142 4.93 -20.33 -7.45
N LYS A 143 4.52 -20.84 -8.63
CA LYS A 143 5.44 -21.03 -9.77
C LYS A 143 5.64 -19.71 -10.49
N LEU A 144 6.89 -19.31 -10.66
CA LEU A 144 7.26 -18.10 -11.39
C LEU A 144 6.85 -18.19 -12.86
N LEU A 145 6.08 -17.21 -13.34
CA LEU A 145 5.62 -17.09 -14.72
C LEU A 145 6.34 -15.97 -15.48
N MET A 146 6.66 -14.85 -14.81
CA MET A 146 7.31 -13.69 -15.42
C MET A 146 8.14 -12.92 -14.40
N THR A 147 9.21 -12.29 -14.89
CA THR A 147 10.00 -11.29 -14.18
C THR A 147 10.25 -10.10 -15.10
N VAL A 148 10.08 -8.88 -14.60
CA VAL A 148 10.44 -7.62 -15.28
C VAL A 148 11.39 -6.83 -14.38
N GLY A 149 12.41 -6.23 -14.96
CA GLY A 149 13.51 -5.61 -14.23
C GLY A 149 14.72 -6.55 -14.12
N GLU A 150 15.87 -6.00 -13.80
CA GLU A 150 17.10 -6.76 -13.54
C GLU A 150 17.40 -6.78 -12.05
N ALA A 151 17.68 -7.98 -11.53
CA ALA A 151 17.82 -8.18 -10.09
C ALA A 151 18.90 -7.28 -9.49
N ARG A 152 18.49 -6.40 -8.56
CA ARG A 152 19.36 -5.50 -7.79
C ARG A 152 20.06 -4.42 -8.62
N ILE A 153 19.63 -4.23 -9.86
CA ILE A 153 20.12 -3.15 -10.73
C ILE A 153 19.05 -2.06 -10.78
N ALA A 154 19.32 -0.95 -10.11
CA ALA A 154 18.47 0.23 -10.17
C ALA A 154 18.69 1.01 -11.47
N GLY A 155 17.64 1.58 -12.03
CA GLY A 155 17.72 2.44 -13.20
C GLY A 155 16.40 3.10 -13.56
N ASN A 156 16.42 3.98 -14.55
CA ASN A 156 15.24 4.71 -15.03
C ASN A 156 15.04 4.59 -16.55
N ASP A 157 15.54 3.52 -17.13
CA ASP A 157 15.34 3.20 -18.55
C ASP A 157 14.14 2.25 -18.76
N ARG A 158 14.04 1.67 -19.95
CA ARG A 158 12.93 0.80 -20.37
C ARG A 158 12.94 -0.60 -19.76
N THR A 159 14.02 -0.99 -19.09
CA THR A 159 14.28 -2.34 -18.59
C THR A 159 14.55 -2.39 -17.08
N HIS A 160 14.83 -1.25 -16.46
CA HIS A 160 15.15 -1.16 -15.03
C HIS A 160 14.14 -0.30 -14.29
N PHE A 161 13.98 -0.58 -12.99
CA PHE A 161 13.26 0.23 -12.01
C PHE A 161 14.22 0.76 -10.95
N ASP A 162 13.77 1.73 -10.20
CA ASP A 162 14.42 2.14 -8.96
C ASP A 162 13.41 2.12 -7.81
N MET A 163 13.33 0.97 -7.14
CA MET A 163 12.41 0.65 -6.06
C MET A 163 10.92 0.76 -6.47
N PRO A 164 10.43 -0.15 -7.35
CA PRO A 164 9.05 -0.18 -7.82
C PRO A 164 8.07 -0.47 -6.68
N THR A 165 6.96 0.28 -6.62
CA THR A 165 6.05 0.27 -5.48
C THR A 165 4.83 -0.62 -5.67
N ASP A 166 4.09 -0.49 -6.78
CA ASP A 166 2.83 -1.24 -6.96
C ASP A 166 2.56 -1.54 -8.45
N ILE A 167 1.51 -2.33 -8.72
CA ILE A 167 1.11 -2.79 -10.05
C ILE A 167 -0.40 -2.55 -10.23
N ALA A 168 -0.82 -2.23 -11.47
CA ALA A 168 -2.22 -2.28 -11.86
C ALA A 168 -2.35 -3.01 -13.20
N ILE A 169 -3.28 -3.97 -13.30
CA ILE A 169 -3.37 -4.92 -14.40
C ILE A 169 -4.66 -4.65 -15.19
N GLU A 170 -4.54 -4.44 -16.49
CA GLU A 170 -5.67 -4.27 -17.40
C GLU A 170 -6.32 -5.61 -17.77
N ALA A 171 -7.53 -5.55 -18.30
CA ALA A 171 -8.30 -6.74 -18.68
C ALA A 171 -7.63 -7.58 -19.79
N ASP A 172 -6.80 -6.98 -20.63
CA ASP A 172 -6.05 -7.66 -21.70
C ASP A 172 -4.72 -8.27 -21.18
N GLY A 173 -4.39 -8.05 -19.88
CA GLY A 173 -3.14 -8.51 -19.25
C GLY A 173 -1.98 -7.54 -19.39
N SER A 174 -2.11 -6.40 -20.07
CA SER A 174 -1.15 -5.32 -19.98
C SER A 174 -1.17 -4.72 -18.57
N PHE A 175 -0.09 -4.09 -18.15
CA PHE A 175 0.01 -3.64 -16.77
C PHE A 175 0.83 -2.37 -16.61
N TYR A 176 0.52 -1.63 -15.56
CA TYR A 176 1.28 -0.46 -15.11
C TYR A 176 2.09 -0.82 -13.87
N VAL A 177 3.25 -0.20 -13.75
CA VAL A 177 4.10 -0.25 -12.56
C VAL A 177 4.34 1.16 -12.08
N SER A 178 4.08 1.43 -10.80
CA SER A 178 4.55 2.65 -10.15
C SER A 178 6.01 2.46 -9.73
N ASP A 179 6.90 3.21 -10.35
CA ASP A 179 8.33 3.20 -10.08
C ASP A 179 8.66 4.42 -9.23
N GLY A 180 8.42 4.30 -7.90
CA GLY A 180 8.12 5.44 -7.06
C GLY A 180 9.18 5.87 -6.06
N TYR A 181 9.94 4.99 -5.39
CA TYR A 181 10.85 5.43 -4.33
C TYR A 181 12.13 6.07 -4.85
N GLY A 182 12.75 5.50 -5.86
CA GLY A 182 13.95 6.05 -6.47
C GLY A 182 13.63 6.91 -7.71
N ASN A 183 12.65 6.46 -8.50
CA ASN A 183 12.09 7.20 -9.62
C ASN A 183 10.76 7.91 -9.22
N SER A 184 10.15 8.61 -10.17
CA SER A 184 8.85 9.29 -9.97
C SER A 184 8.03 9.16 -11.24
N ARG A 185 7.81 7.91 -11.71
CA ARG A 185 7.14 7.61 -12.97
C ARG A 185 6.18 6.43 -12.87
N ILE A 186 5.28 6.34 -13.83
CA ILE A 186 4.46 5.18 -14.10
C ILE A 186 4.91 4.58 -15.43
N VAL A 187 5.17 3.28 -15.46
CA VAL A 187 5.62 2.57 -16.67
C VAL A 187 4.58 1.56 -17.09
N LYS A 188 4.20 1.56 -18.37
CA LYS A 188 3.26 0.59 -18.94
C LYS A 188 4.00 -0.50 -19.73
N PHE A 189 3.56 -1.74 -19.51
CA PHE A 189 4.07 -2.94 -20.18
C PHE A 189 2.94 -3.70 -20.88
N SER A 190 3.30 -4.44 -21.95
CA SER A 190 2.41 -5.40 -22.59
C SER A 190 2.20 -6.64 -21.71
N PRO A 191 1.23 -7.53 -22.01
CA PRO A 191 1.04 -8.80 -21.30
C PRO A 191 2.27 -9.71 -21.25
N ALA A 192 3.20 -9.53 -22.22
CA ALA A 192 4.45 -10.27 -22.30
C ALA A 192 5.63 -9.55 -21.60
N GLY A 193 5.38 -8.50 -20.81
CA GLY A 193 6.41 -7.75 -20.10
C GLY A 193 7.27 -6.84 -20.97
N LYS A 194 6.85 -6.51 -22.22
CA LYS A 194 7.55 -5.55 -23.05
C LYS A 194 7.15 -4.13 -22.73
N TYR A 195 8.11 -3.23 -22.54
CA TYR A 195 7.87 -1.81 -22.38
C TYR A 195 7.01 -1.24 -23.51
N LEU A 196 6.01 -0.44 -23.15
CA LEU A 196 5.16 0.28 -24.09
C LEU A 196 5.42 1.78 -24.04
N PHE A 197 5.21 2.39 -22.90
CA PHE A 197 5.49 3.80 -22.62
C PHE A 197 5.59 4.08 -21.13
N GLU A 198 6.00 5.29 -20.79
CA GLU A 198 6.02 5.80 -19.42
C GLU A 198 5.54 7.25 -19.38
N PHE A 199 5.13 7.69 -18.20
CA PHE A 199 4.78 9.08 -17.93
C PHE A 199 5.07 9.45 -16.48
N GLY A 200 5.09 10.75 -16.21
CA GLY A 200 5.42 11.29 -14.90
C GLY A 200 6.90 11.64 -14.76
N LYS A 201 7.15 12.48 -13.81
CA LYS A 201 8.48 12.92 -13.35
C LYS A 201 8.35 13.47 -11.94
N LYS A 202 9.46 13.66 -11.26
CA LYS A 202 9.48 14.25 -9.93
C LYS A 202 8.95 15.68 -9.92
N GLY A 203 8.01 15.97 -8.99
CA GLY A 203 7.46 17.29 -8.79
C GLY A 203 6.08 17.30 -8.14
N THR A 204 5.48 18.50 -8.08
CA THR A 204 4.17 18.75 -7.43
C THR A 204 3.08 19.18 -8.41
N GLY A 205 3.43 19.39 -9.67
CA GLY A 205 2.49 19.79 -10.73
C GLY A 205 1.59 18.66 -11.20
N THR A 206 0.70 18.95 -12.13
CA THR A 206 -0.16 17.96 -12.79
C THR A 206 0.69 16.99 -13.59
N GLY A 207 0.51 15.67 -13.35
CA GLY A 207 1.31 14.61 -13.98
C GLY A 207 2.74 14.52 -13.46
N GLU A 208 3.08 15.26 -12.43
CA GLU A 208 4.32 15.10 -11.67
C GLU A 208 4.03 14.35 -10.38
N PHE A 209 5.01 13.63 -9.83
CA PHE A 209 4.85 12.79 -8.65
C PHE A 209 5.96 13.03 -7.61
N GLU A 210 5.61 12.87 -6.35
CA GLU A 210 6.58 12.67 -5.27
C GLU A 210 6.23 11.35 -4.57
N ILE A 211 6.95 10.30 -4.93
CA ILE A 211 6.71 8.92 -4.54
C ILE A 211 5.30 8.44 -5.00
N PRO A 212 5.06 8.19 -6.32
CA PRO A 212 3.88 7.45 -6.75
C PRO A 212 3.91 6.07 -6.13
N HIS A 213 2.89 5.74 -5.31
CA HIS A 213 2.95 4.59 -4.42
C HIS A 213 1.95 3.50 -4.84
N GLY A 214 0.74 3.50 -4.30
CA GLY A 214 -0.31 2.55 -4.70
C GLY A 214 -1.00 2.98 -5.98
N ILE A 215 -1.33 2.03 -6.86
CA ILE A 215 -2.06 2.29 -8.11
C ILE A 215 -3.21 1.32 -8.31
N SER A 216 -4.30 1.80 -8.92
CA SER A 216 -5.47 0.97 -9.24
C SER A 216 -6.16 1.45 -10.51
N LEU A 217 -6.81 0.54 -11.22
CA LEU A 217 -7.60 0.83 -12.42
C LEU A 217 -9.09 0.81 -12.11
N ASP A 218 -9.84 1.74 -12.71
CA ASP A 218 -11.29 1.60 -12.76
C ASP A 218 -11.73 0.73 -13.96
N SER A 219 -13.01 0.36 -14.01
CA SER A 219 -13.58 -0.48 -15.08
C SER A 219 -13.55 0.16 -16.47
N THR A 220 -13.24 1.44 -16.57
CA THR A 220 -13.12 2.17 -17.83
C THR A 220 -11.66 2.36 -18.26
N GLY A 221 -10.70 1.79 -17.51
CA GLY A 221 -9.27 1.85 -17.79
C GLY A 221 -8.60 3.15 -17.33
N ASN A 222 -9.24 3.94 -16.46
CA ASN A 222 -8.52 5.06 -15.85
C ASN A 222 -7.64 4.55 -14.73
N LEU A 223 -6.41 5.05 -14.69
CA LEU A 223 -5.43 4.75 -13.65
C LEU A 223 -5.48 5.80 -12.55
N TYR A 224 -5.67 5.33 -11.32
CA TYR A 224 -5.61 6.13 -10.09
C TYR A 224 -4.27 5.92 -9.43
N VAL A 225 -3.55 6.99 -9.18
CA VAL A 225 -2.19 6.98 -8.62
C VAL A 225 -2.20 7.69 -7.27
N ALA A 226 -1.87 6.99 -6.22
CA ALA A 226 -1.57 7.57 -4.92
C ALA A 226 -0.22 8.29 -5.00
N ASP A 227 -0.25 9.61 -5.13
CA ASP A 227 0.91 10.49 -5.17
C ASP A 227 1.26 10.88 -3.73
N ARG A 228 1.96 9.94 -3.06
CA ARG A 228 2.04 9.81 -1.61
C ARG A 228 2.50 11.06 -0.90
N GLU A 229 3.67 11.58 -1.23
CA GLU A 229 4.24 12.74 -0.55
C GLU A 229 3.59 14.07 -0.97
N ASN A 230 2.85 14.08 -2.08
CA ASN A 230 2.00 15.19 -2.49
C ASN A 230 0.59 15.14 -1.87
N GLU A 231 0.28 14.11 -1.06
CA GLU A 231 -0.97 13.94 -0.31
C GLU A 231 -2.22 14.05 -1.21
N ARG A 232 -2.17 13.40 -2.39
CA ARG A 232 -3.25 13.44 -3.39
C ARG A 232 -3.36 12.12 -4.15
N ILE A 233 -4.49 11.95 -4.83
CA ILE A 233 -4.70 10.90 -5.83
C ILE A 233 -4.82 11.60 -7.18
N GLN A 234 -3.98 11.25 -8.15
CA GLN A 234 -4.11 11.72 -9.53
C GLN A 234 -4.74 10.64 -10.41
N VAL A 235 -5.58 11.04 -11.36
CA VAL A 235 -6.29 10.14 -12.28
C VAL A 235 -5.86 10.41 -13.70
N PHE A 236 -5.52 9.34 -14.42
CA PHE A 236 -5.04 9.36 -15.80
C PHE A 236 -5.90 8.45 -16.69
N ASP A 237 -5.96 8.74 -17.97
CA ASP A 237 -6.51 7.78 -18.94
C ASP A 237 -5.50 6.66 -19.27
N SER A 238 -5.92 5.68 -20.08
CA SER A 238 -5.08 4.53 -20.48
C SER A 238 -3.82 4.88 -21.27
N LEU A 239 -3.70 6.14 -21.71
CA LEU A 239 -2.52 6.67 -22.41
C LEU A 239 -1.63 7.53 -21.50
N GLY A 240 -1.92 7.60 -20.20
CA GLY A 240 -1.17 8.40 -19.24
C GLY A 240 -1.48 9.90 -19.27
N LYS A 241 -2.57 10.31 -19.93
CA LYS A 241 -2.99 11.70 -19.94
C LYS A 241 -3.79 12.02 -18.67
N PHE A 242 -3.39 13.07 -17.97
CA PHE A 242 -4.08 13.54 -16.76
C PHE A 242 -5.55 13.89 -17.03
N LYS A 243 -6.43 13.46 -16.13
CA LYS A 243 -7.88 13.75 -16.15
C LYS A 243 -8.31 14.63 -15.01
N THR A 244 -8.00 14.26 -13.78
CA THR A 244 -8.40 14.95 -12.55
C THR A 244 -7.50 14.54 -11.38
N GLN A 245 -7.68 15.21 -10.25
CA GLN A 245 -7.05 14.80 -8.99
C GLN A 245 -8.01 14.98 -7.82
N TYR A 246 -7.79 14.18 -6.77
CA TYR A 246 -8.45 14.30 -5.48
C TYR A 246 -7.40 14.72 -4.46
N ALA A 247 -7.57 15.91 -3.90
CA ALA A 247 -6.68 16.47 -2.89
C ALA A 247 -7.53 17.18 -1.82
N ASN A 248 -7.11 17.04 -0.58
CA ASN A 248 -7.76 17.68 0.56
C ASN A 248 -6.72 17.93 1.64
N GLU A 249 -6.76 19.09 2.29
CA GLU A 249 -5.84 19.44 3.39
C GLU A 249 -5.86 18.47 4.57
N SER A 250 -6.90 17.64 4.66
CA SER A 250 -7.03 16.61 5.68
C SER A 250 -6.37 15.28 5.33
N PHE A 251 -5.91 15.08 4.09
CA PHE A 251 -5.21 13.86 3.71
C PHE A 251 -3.82 13.83 4.34
N GLY A 252 -3.39 12.62 4.71
CA GLY A 252 -2.00 12.31 4.96
C GLY A 252 -1.31 11.83 3.68
N ALA A 253 -0.18 11.18 3.82
CA ALA A 253 0.52 10.55 2.71
C ALA A 253 -0.30 9.35 2.21
N ILE A 254 -0.99 9.49 1.06
CA ILE A 254 -1.85 8.43 0.52
C ILE A 254 -0.98 7.26 0.04
N CYS A 255 -1.09 6.12 0.72
CA CYS A 255 -0.29 4.93 0.41
C CYS A 255 -0.91 4.06 -0.67
N ALA A 256 -2.20 3.76 -0.57
CA ALA A 256 -2.86 2.83 -1.48
C ALA A 256 -4.25 3.30 -1.87
N VAL A 257 -4.68 2.83 -3.02
CA VAL A 257 -6.02 3.02 -3.59
C VAL A 257 -6.54 1.69 -4.13
N ALA A 258 -7.83 1.40 -3.89
CA ALA A 258 -8.50 0.22 -4.41
C ALA A 258 -9.98 0.50 -4.69
N PHE A 259 -10.57 -0.24 -5.64
CA PHE A 259 -11.99 -0.18 -5.91
C PHE A 259 -12.73 -1.34 -5.23
N ASP A 260 -14.01 -1.11 -4.90
CA ASP A 260 -14.93 -2.19 -4.61
C ASP A 260 -15.18 -3.04 -5.88
N LYS A 261 -15.67 -4.26 -5.73
CA LYS A 261 -15.96 -5.19 -6.85
C LYS A 261 -16.84 -4.56 -7.93
N HIS A 262 -17.79 -3.72 -7.54
CA HIS A 262 -18.74 -3.08 -8.46
C HIS A 262 -18.20 -1.79 -9.07
N GLN A 263 -16.97 -1.39 -8.76
CA GLN A 263 -16.34 -0.16 -9.22
C GLN A 263 -17.21 1.08 -8.92
N SER A 264 -17.95 1.03 -7.82
CA SER A 264 -18.87 2.09 -7.40
C SER A 264 -18.23 3.08 -6.46
N LYS A 265 -17.22 2.65 -5.74
CA LYS A 265 -16.48 3.42 -4.74
C LYS A 265 -14.98 3.21 -4.90
N LEU A 266 -14.22 4.26 -4.66
CA LEU A 266 -12.79 4.21 -4.48
C LEU A 266 -12.49 4.25 -2.99
N PHE A 267 -11.63 3.35 -2.55
CA PHE A 267 -11.09 3.32 -1.19
C PHE A 267 -9.63 3.76 -1.23
N ALA A 268 -9.19 4.46 -0.21
CA ALA A 268 -7.80 4.83 -0.05
C ALA A 268 -7.39 4.73 1.42
N VAL A 269 -6.12 4.48 1.66
CA VAL A 269 -5.50 4.61 2.97
C VAL A 269 -4.40 5.64 2.91
N ASP A 270 -4.29 6.44 3.96
CA ASP A 270 -3.14 7.29 4.16
C ASP A 270 -2.26 6.78 5.31
N GLU A 271 -1.04 7.24 5.33
CA GLU A 271 -0.14 7.02 6.44
C GLU A 271 0.23 8.34 7.11
N TYR A 272 0.78 8.21 8.29
CA TYR A 272 1.30 9.32 9.04
C TYR A 272 2.51 9.95 8.34
N ASN A 273 2.40 11.23 8.00
CA ASN A 273 3.55 11.98 7.51
C ASN A 273 4.35 12.54 8.67
N PHE A 274 5.38 11.80 9.06
CA PHE A 274 6.27 12.17 10.17
C PHE A 274 6.91 13.55 10.01
N LEU A 275 7.26 13.90 8.78
CA LEU A 275 7.92 15.18 8.50
C LEU A 275 6.99 16.38 8.66
N LYS A 276 5.72 16.20 8.39
CA LYS A 276 4.72 17.29 8.46
C LYS A 276 4.08 17.43 9.85
N LEU A 277 4.26 16.48 10.76
CA LEU A 277 3.75 16.44 12.13
C LEU A 277 2.23 16.70 12.26
N ARG A 278 1.47 16.53 11.17
CA ARG A 278 0.06 16.92 11.11
C ARG A 278 -0.90 15.90 11.68
N HIS A 279 -0.59 14.61 11.49
CA HIS A 279 -1.51 13.52 11.77
C HIS A 279 -0.79 12.36 12.46
N ARG A 280 -1.51 11.58 13.26
CA ARG A 280 -1.00 10.34 13.87
C ARG A 280 -1.88 9.17 13.43
N GLY A 281 -1.24 8.08 13.04
CA GLY A 281 -1.93 6.90 12.53
C GLY A 281 -2.44 7.11 11.10
N SER A 282 -3.30 6.23 10.67
CA SER A 282 -3.87 6.17 9.33
C SER A 282 -5.38 6.33 9.35
N ASP A 283 -5.90 6.87 8.25
CA ASP A 283 -7.33 6.87 7.95
C ASP A 283 -7.62 6.02 6.71
N ILE A 284 -8.82 5.49 6.66
CA ILE A 284 -9.43 4.89 5.48
C ILE A 284 -10.46 5.89 4.94
N PHE A 285 -10.36 6.17 3.66
CA PHE A 285 -11.29 7.05 2.93
C PHE A 285 -12.13 6.23 1.97
N VAL A 286 -13.40 6.54 1.89
CA VAL A 286 -14.33 6.00 0.90
C VAL A 286 -14.82 7.17 0.05
N PHE A 287 -14.54 7.12 -1.24
CA PHE A 287 -14.94 8.15 -2.21
C PHE A 287 -16.08 7.65 -3.10
N ASP A 288 -16.95 8.54 -3.50
CA ASP A 288 -17.87 8.29 -4.62
C ASP A 288 -17.14 8.42 -5.98
N LYS A 289 -17.85 8.09 -7.07
CA LYS A 289 -17.33 8.19 -8.45
C LYS A 289 -16.90 9.60 -8.88
N LYS A 290 -17.26 10.63 -8.11
CA LYS A 290 -16.89 12.02 -8.38
C LYS A 290 -15.68 12.46 -7.55
N GLY A 291 -15.11 11.56 -6.73
CA GLY A 291 -13.98 11.85 -5.86
C GLY A 291 -14.36 12.60 -4.57
N LYS A 292 -15.65 12.63 -4.21
CA LYS A 292 -16.10 13.19 -2.95
C LYS A 292 -15.99 12.14 -1.86
N VAL A 293 -15.33 12.48 -0.74
CA VAL A 293 -15.26 11.63 0.44
C VAL A 293 -16.67 11.44 1.02
N GLN A 294 -17.11 10.20 1.09
CA GLN A 294 -18.40 9.80 1.66
C GLN A 294 -18.25 9.35 3.11
N THR A 295 -17.16 8.67 3.42
CA THR A 295 -16.86 8.12 4.74
C THR A 295 -15.36 8.24 4.98
N ARG A 296 -15.00 8.52 6.22
CA ARG A 296 -13.62 8.55 6.70
C ARG A 296 -13.61 8.01 8.12
N PHE A 297 -12.70 7.10 8.42
CA PHE A 297 -12.54 6.50 9.74
C PHE A 297 -11.08 6.07 9.96
N GLY A 298 -10.75 5.63 11.16
CA GLY A 298 -9.38 5.41 11.59
C GLY A 298 -9.02 6.45 12.65
N ARG A 299 -7.96 7.22 12.48
CA ARG A 299 -7.59 8.28 13.45
C ARG A 299 -8.65 9.39 13.58
N SER A 300 -9.49 9.56 12.56
CA SER A 300 -10.54 10.61 12.52
C SER A 300 -11.86 10.20 13.14
N GLY A 301 -12.07 8.91 13.43
CA GLY A 301 -13.30 8.37 14.00
C GLY A 301 -13.20 8.10 15.51
N ASP A 302 -14.09 7.22 15.96
CA ASP A 302 -14.10 6.71 17.35
C ASP A 302 -13.06 5.61 17.60
N TYR A 303 -12.07 5.48 16.71
CA TYR A 303 -11.01 4.49 16.82
C TYR A 303 -10.16 4.77 18.07
N THR A 304 -10.18 3.84 19.01
CA THR A 304 -9.44 3.89 20.28
C THR A 304 -8.26 2.94 20.34
N GLY A 305 -7.98 2.23 19.24
CA GLY A 305 -6.90 1.26 19.12
C GLY A 305 -5.49 1.89 19.16
N PRO A 306 -4.45 1.09 19.06
CA PRO A 306 -3.07 1.58 18.97
C PRO A 306 -2.88 2.46 17.73
N VAL A 307 -1.85 3.30 17.73
CA VAL A 307 -1.46 4.04 16.51
C VAL A 307 -1.16 3.01 15.42
N CYS A 308 -1.79 3.19 14.27
CA CYS A 308 -1.68 2.29 13.12
C CYS A 308 -0.94 2.96 11.95
N TRP A 309 -0.42 2.14 11.04
CA TRP A 309 0.22 2.59 9.82
C TRP A 309 -0.22 1.69 8.68
N TYR A 310 -1.33 2.07 8.04
CA TYR A 310 -1.93 1.30 6.96
C TYR A 310 -1.16 1.52 5.66
N HIS A 311 -0.78 0.42 5.01
CA HIS A 311 0.07 0.47 3.83
C HIS A 311 -0.65 0.07 2.54
N ASP A 312 -1.50 -0.96 2.60
CA ASP A 312 -2.31 -1.43 1.48
C ASP A 312 -3.65 -1.97 1.97
N LEU A 313 -4.63 -2.10 1.07
CA LEU A 313 -5.98 -2.54 1.40
C LEU A 313 -6.61 -3.38 0.29
N ALA A 314 -7.49 -4.31 0.71
CA ALA A 314 -8.39 -5.06 -0.17
C ALA A 314 -9.83 -4.94 0.30
N ILE A 315 -10.79 -4.96 -0.63
CA ILE A 315 -12.22 -4.83 -0.37
C ILE A 315 -12.92 -6.06 -0.92
N ASP A 316 -13.66 -6.79 -0.07
CA ASP A 316 -14.44 -7.95 -0.50
C ASP A 316 -15.79 -7.58 -1.13
N GLU A 317 -16.55 -8.61 -1.52
CA GLU A 317 -17.86 -8.45 -2.18
C GLU A 317 -18.90 -7.81 -1.28
N GLU A 318 -18.78 -7.97 0.04
CA GLU A 318 -19.64 -7.37 1.05
C GLU A 318 -19.19 -5.95 1.45
N GLU A 319 -18.16 -5.42 0.81
CA GLU A 319 -17.45 -4.18 1.15
C GLU A 319 -16.78 -4.22 2.54
N ASN A 320 -16.44 -5.40 3.09
CA ASN A 320 -15.52 -5.45 4.21
C ASN A 320 -14.12 -5.07 3.73
N ILE A 321 -13.33 -4.46 4.60
CA ILE A 321 -12.02 -3.93 4.26
C ILE A 321 -10.96 -4.69 5.05
N PHE A 322 -9.92 -5.13 4.36
CA PHE A 322 -8.74 -5.73 4.95
C PHE A 322 -7.56 -4.81 4.71
N VAL A 323 -6.87 -4.41 5.77
CA VAL A 323 -5.72 -3.49 5.67
C VAL A 323 -4.48 -4.07 6.33
N GLY A 324 -3.34 -3.85 5.71
CA GLY A 324 -2.03 -4.16 6.28
C GLY A 324 -1.54 -3.04 7.18
N ASP A 325 -1.37 -3.31 8.46
CA ASP A 325 -0.77 -2.39 9.43
C ASP A 325 0.71 -2.72 9.60
N ILE A 326 1.56 -1.96 8.94
CA ILE A 326 3.02 -2.18 8.96
C ILE A 326 3.68 -1.77 10.28
N LEU A 327 3.02 -0.92 11.08
CA LEU A 327 3.54 -0.52 12.40
C LEU A 327 3.35 -1.64 13.42
N ASN A 328 2.17 -2.26 13.41
CA ASN A 328 1.81 -3.30 14.37
C ASN A 328 2.04 -4.72 13.86
N ASN A 329 2.51 -4.88 12.60
CA ASN A 329 2.73 -6.17 11.93
C ASN A 329 1.47 -7.06 11.98
N THR A 330 0.34 -6.51 11.60
CA THR A 330 -0.94 -7.22 11.62
C THR A 330 -1.80 -6.86 10.42
N ILE A 331 -2.86 -7.62 10.23
CA ILE A 331 -3.91 -7.34 9.25
C ILE A 331 -5.17 -7.04 10.04
N VAL A 332 -5.81 -5.93 9.74
CA VAL A 332 -7.06 -5.51 10.39
C VAL A 332 -8.22 -5.73 9.43
N LYS A 333 -9.26 -6.43 9.90
CA LYS A 333 -10.53 -6.59 9.18
C LYS A 333 -11.54 -5.58 9.71
N PHE A 334 -12.07 -4.76 8.83
CA PHE A 334 -13.20 -3.88 9.10
C PHE A 334 -14.44 -4.43 8.44
N LYS A 335 -15.46 -4.72 9.24
CA LYS A 335 -16.74 -5.20 8.76
C LYS A 335 -17.68 -4.02 8.52
N LYS A 336 -18.28 -3.98 7.33
CA LYS A 336 -19.32 -3.02 6.98
C LYS A 336 -20.58 -3.31 7.77
N GLN A 337 -21.12 -2.29 8.42
CA GLN A 337 -22.39 -2.38 9.15
C GLN A 337 -23.57 -2.10 8.22
N SER A 338 -24.63 -2.90 8.34
CA SER A 338 -25.87 -2.67 7.61
C SER A 338 -26.47 -1.33 8.07
N SER A 339 -26.85 -0.48 7.12
CA SER A 339 -27.65 0.70 7.43
C SER A 339 -28.97 0.24 8.06
N LYS A 340 -29.26 0.66 9.29
CA LYS A 340 -30.56 0.43 9.92
C LYS A 340 -31.61 1.30 9.28
#